data_2bf9eec7c8125b8064885b79bef63554
#
_entry.id   2bf9eec7c8125b8064885b79bef63554
#
_cell.length_a   1.000
_cell.length_b   1.000
_cell.length_c   1.000
_cell.angle_alpha   90.00
_cell.angle_beta   90.00
_cell.angle_gamma   90.00
#
_symmetry.space_group_name_H-M   'P 1'
#
loop_
_entity.id
_entity.type
_entity.pdbx_description
1 polymer ?
#
loop_
_entity_poly.entity_id
_entity_poly.type
_entity_poly.pdbx_seq_one_letter_code
_entity_poly.pdbx_strand_id
1 'polypeptide(L)'
;MSTNMKFLVVDDFSTMRRIIRNLLKELGYTNVDEAEDGINGLAKLRGGGFEFVVSDWNMPNMTGIDMLRAIRADEQLKHLPVLMVTA
;
A
#
# COMPACT_ATOMS: atom_id res chain seq x y z
N MET A 1 -14.39 9.94 -8.79
CA MET A 1 -13.62 8.86 -8.14
C MET A 1 -14.44 8.30 -6.99
N SER A 2 -14.50 6.99 -6.87
CA SER A 2 -15.30 6.35 -5.82
C SER A 2 -14.67 6.52 -4.45
N THR A 3 -15.47 6.90 -3.44
CA THR A 3 -15.03 6.96 -2.04
C THR A 3 -14.86 5.55 -1.43
N ASN A 4 -15.27 4.50 -2.14
CA ASN A 4 -15.06 3.11 -1.74
C ASN A 4 -13.76 2.50 -2.25
N MET A 5 -12.94 3.29 -2.92
CA MET A 5 -11.64 2.83 -3.41
C MET A 5 -10.85 2.19 -2.28
N LYS A 6 -10.34 0.98 -2.53
CA LYS A 6 -9.61 0.21 -1.50
C LYS A 6 -8.13 0.48 -1.60
N PHE A 7 -7.58 1.01 -0.50
CA PHE A 7 -6.17 1.36 -0.38
C PHE A 7 -5.42 0.34 0.48
N LEU A 8 -4.19 0.05 0.11
CA LEU A 8 -3.24 -0.61 1.01
C LEU A 8 -2.16 0.40 1.38
N VAL A 9 -1.93 0.56 2.68
CA VAL A 9 -0.85 1.39 3.23
C VAL A 9 0.21 0.48 3.81
N VAL A 10 1.44 0.55 3.28
CA VAL A 10 2.55 -0.31 3.67
C VAL A 10 3.65 0.53 4.28
N ASP A 11 3.92 0.32 5.55
CA ASP A 11 4.96 1.05 6.30
C ASP A 11 5.27 0.24 7.56
N ASP A 12 6.54 0.15 7.95
CA ASP A 12 6.93 -0.60 9.14
C ASP A 12 6.59 0.14 10.44
N PHE A 13 6.31 1.44 10.39
CA PHE A 13 5.90 2.22 11.56
C PHE A 13 4.38 2.36 11.63
N SER A 14 3.78 1.84 12.70
CA SER A 14 2.34 1.94 12.92
C SER A 14 1.85 3.39 13.00
N THR A 15 2.67 4.28 13.56
CA THR A 15 2.34 5.71 13.65
C THR A 15 2.20 6.32 12.25
N MET A 16 3.10 6.00 11.33
CA MET A 16 3.03 6.51 9.96
C MET A 16 1.82 5.95 9.21
N ARG A 17 1.52 4.65 9.38
CA ARG A 17 0.32 4.06 8.78
C ARG A 17 -0.93 4.77 9.25
N ARG A 18 -1.00 5.10 10.55
CA ARG A 18 -2.15 5.82 11.12
C ARG A 18 -2.27 7.23 10.55
N ILE A 19 -1.15 7.94 10.39
CA ILE A 19 -1.14 9.28 9.80
C ILE A 19 -1.69 9.23 8.36
N ILE A 20 -1.19 8.32 7.55
CA ILE A 20 -1.64 8.17 6.16
C ILE A 20 -3.12 7.79 6.11
N ARG A 21 -3.54 6.85 6.95
CA ARG A 21 -4.95 6.47 7.04
C ARG A 21 -5.84 7.67 7.37
N ASN A 22 -5.42 8.50 8.33
CA ASN A 22 -6.17 9.69 8.72
C ASN A 22 -6.25 10.72 7.59
N LEU A 23 -5.16 10.92 6.84
CA LEU A 23 -5.16 11.80 5.68
C LEU A 23 -6.12 11.31 4.59
N LEU A 24 -6.11 10.00 4.32
CA LEU A 24 -7.05 9.41 3.38
C LEU A 24 -8.50 9.58 3.83
N LYS A 25 -8.75 9.42 5.13
CA LYS A 25 -10.07 9.61 5.71
C LYS A 25 -10.56 11.05 5.52
N GLU A 26 -9.69 12.03 5.71
CA GLU A 26 -10.02 13.44 5.46
C GLU A 26 -10.41 13.69 4.00
N LEU A 27 -9.87 12.92 3.07
CA LEU A 27 -10.21 12.98 1.65
C LEU A 27 -11.47 12.18 1.30
N GLY A 28 -12.07 11.50 2.28
CA GLY A 28 -13.27 10.71 2.07
C GLY A 28 -13.02 9.22 1.82
N TYR A 29 -11.79 8.75 1.94
CA TYR A 29 -11.45 7.34 1.71
C TYR A 29 -11.28 6.62 3.04
N THR A 30 -12.20 5.69 3.33
CA THR A 30 -12.21 4.94 4.59
C THR A 30 -11.91 3.45 4.41
N ASN A 31 -11.91 2.96 3.17
CA ASN A 31 -11.62 1.56 2.88
C ASN A 31 -10.11 1.37 2.74
N VAL A 32 -9.43 1.32 3.89
CA VAL A 32 -7.97 1.28 3.97
C VAL A 32 -7.53 0.09 4.80
N ASP A 33 -6.66 -0.74 4.23
CA ASP A 33 -5.98 -1.80 4.96
C ASP A 33 -4.50 -1.46 5.11
N GLU A 34 -3.79 -2.16 5.97
CA GLU A 34 -2.41 -1.88 6.31
C GLU A 34 -1.56 -3.13 6.23
N ALA A 35 -0.27 -2.93 5.94
CA ALA A 35 0.74 -3.96 6.03
C ALA A 35 2.02 -3.36 6.59
N GLU A 36 2.81 -4.17 7.30
CA GLU A 36 4.01 -3.69 7.99
C GLU A 36 5.29 -3.84 7.17
N ASP A 37 5.26 -4.58 6.08
CA ASP A 37 6.40 -4.75 5.17
C ASP A 37 5.93 -5.18 3.78
N GLY A 38 6.88 -5.28 2.85
CA GLY A 38 6.57 -5.63 1.47
C GLY A 38 6.07 -7.06 1.30
N ILE A 39 6.53 -8.00 2.13
CA ILE A 39 6.08 -9.40 2.08
C ILE A 39 4.61 -9.49 2.44
N ASN A 40 4.23 -8.90 3.57
CA ASN A 40 2.83 -8.86 4.02
C ASN A 40 1.97 -8.04 3.05
N GLY A 41 2.52 -6.95 2.52
CA GLY A 41 1.84 -6.13 1.51
C GLY A 41 1.48 -6.94 0.28
N LEU A 42 2.45 -7.67 -0.29
CA LEU A 42 2.20 -8.53 -1.46
C LEU A 42 1.18 -9.61 -1.17
N ALA A 43 1.25 -10.25 0.00
CA ALA A 43 0.30 -11.28 0.38
C ALA A 43 -1.14 -10.73 0.38
N LYS A 44 -1.34 -9.54 0.95
CA LYS A 44 -2.64 -8.88 0.95
C LYS A 44 -3.10 -8.50 -0.45
N LEU A 45 -2.20 -7.92 -1.26
CA LEU A 45 -2.54 -7.52 -2.63
C LEU A 45 -2.97 -8.73 -3.47
N ARG A 46 -2.32 -9.87 -3.30
CA ARG A 46 -2.67 -11.11 -4.02
C ARG A 46 -4.02 -11.66 -3.60
N GLY A 47 -4.52 -11.27 -2.43
CA GLY A 47 -5.89 -11.57 -2.02
C GLY A 47 -6.96 -10.81 -2.79
N GLY A 48 -6.57 -9.76 -3.51
CA GLY A 48 -7.42 -9.03 -4.45
C GLY A 48 -8.21 -7.88 -3.86
N GLY A 49 -8.77 -7.09 -4.75
CA GLY A 49 -9.67 -6.00 -4.41
C GLY A 49 -9.02 -4.65 -4.16
N PHE A 50 -7.71 -4.58 -4.07
CA PHE A 50 -7.01 -3.30 -3.87
C PHE A 50 -6.92 -2.51 -5.17
N GLU A 51 -7.04 -1.19 -5.05
CA GLU A 51 -7.06 -0.27 -6.19
C GLU A 51 -5.93 0.75 -6.15
N PHE A 52 -5.26 0.90 -5.00
CA PHE A 52 -4.18 1.86 -4.82
C PHE A 52 -3.27 1.43 -3.68
N VAL A 53 -1.96 1.62 -3.85
CA VAL A 53 -0.96 1.28 -2.82
C VAL A 53 -0.19 2.54 -2.44
N VAL A 54 -0.08 2.81 -1.15
CA VAL A 54 0.81 3.83 -0.59
C VAL A 54 1.87 3.09 0.23
N SER A 55 3.13 3.22 -0.16
CA SER A 55 4.21 2.44 0.46
C SER A 55 5.37 3.31 0.89
N ASP A 56 5.96 2.98 2.04
CA ASP A 56 7.25 3.49 2.43
C ASP A 56 8.34 2.94 1.48
N TRP A 57 9.40 3.70 1.34
CA TRP A 57 10.56 3.33 0.53
C TRP A 57 11.42 2.26 1.20
N ASN A 58 11.71 2.44 2.49
CA ASN A 58 12.58 1.57 3.26
C ASN A 58 11.79 0.77 4.31
N MET A 59 11.80 -0.55 4.17
CA MET A 59 11.15 -1.46 5.11
C MET A 59 12.03 -2.69 5.30
N PRO A 60 11.94 -3.37 6.47
CA PRO A 60 12.63 -4.62 6.67
C PRO A 60 12.04 -5.73 5.78
N ASN A 61 12.79 -6.79 5.59
CA ASN A 61 12.43 -7.99 4.83
C ASN A 61 12.31 -7.75 3.33
N MET A 62 11.49 -6.79 2.92
CA MET A 62 11.33 -6.41 1.51
C MET A 62 11.13 -4.90 1.43
N THR A 63 11.99 -4.21 0.70
CA THR A 63 11.89 -2.75 0.51
C THR A 63 10.67 -2.40 -0.35
N GLY A 64 10.28 -1.12 -0.30
CA GLY A 64 9.20 -0.62 -1.15
C GLY A 64 9.51 -0.80 -2.64
N ILE A 65 10.76 -0.61 -3.05
CA ILE A 65 11.18 -0.81 -4.45
C ILE A 65 11.08 -2.28 -4.84
N ASP A 66 11.50 -3.21 -3.99
CA ASP A 66 11.39 -4.64 -4.30
C ASP A 66 9.93 -5.07 -4.37
N MET A 67 9.08 -4.54 -3.49
CA MET A 67 7.64 -4.77 -3.55
C MET A 67 7.06 -4.23 -4.87
N LEU A 68 7.45 -3.02 -5.27
CA LEU A 68 7.00 -2.42 -6.53
C LEU A 68 7.40 -3.29 -7.73
N ARG A 69 8.64 -3.78 -7.75
CA ARG A 69 9.10 -4.68 -8.82
C ARG A 69 8.24 -5.95 -8.88
N ALA A 70 7.92 -6.53 -7.72
CA ALA A 70 7.06 -7.71 -7.65
C ALA A 70 5.64 -7.41 -8.13
N ILE A 71 5.09 -6.26 -7.78
CA ILE A 71 3.77 -5.80 -8.27
C ILE A 71 3.79 -5.70 -9.80
N ARG A 72 4.79 -5.05 -10.37
CA ARG A 72 4.89 -4.85 -11.83
C ARG A 72 5.13 -6.16 -12.59
N ALA A 73 5.71 -7.16 -11.95
CA ALA A 73 5.95 -8.48 -12.55
C ALA A 73 4.74 -9.43 -12.41
N ASP A 74 3.76 -9.08 -11.59
CA ASP A 74 2.57 -9.91 -11.34
C ASP A 74 1.44 -9.49 -12.28
N GLU A 75 0.96 -10.43 -13.11
CA GLU A 75 -0.11 -10.15 -14.08
C GLU A 75 -1.39 -9.63 -13.45
N GLN A 76 -1.66 -10.03 -12.20
CA GLN A 76 -2.87 -9.60 -11.47
C GLN A 76 -2.72 -8.21 -10.87
N LEU A 77 -1.48 -7.76 -10.61
CA LEU A 77 -1.20 -6.57 -9.83
C LEU A 77 -0.51 -5.46 -10.63
N LYS A 78 0.02 -5.75 -11.81
CA LYS A 78 0.92 -4.83 -12.53
C LYS A 78 0.29 -3.49 -12.88
N HIS A 79 -1.03 -3.39 -12.87
CA HIS A 79 -1.77 -2.15 -13.18
C HIS A 79 -1.98 -1.25 -11.97
N LEU A 80 -1.67 -1.72 -10.76
CA LEU A 80 -1.94 -0.94 -9.54
C LEU A 80 -1.09 0.32 -9.47
N PRO A 81 -1.72 1.47 -9.24
CA PRO A 81 -0.95 2.68 -8.91
C PRO A 81 -0.27 2.52 -7.56
N VAL A 82 1.00 2.90 -7.50
CA VAL A 82 1.80 2.82 -6.28
C VAL A 82 2.44 4.19 -6.04
N LEU A 83 2.13 4.78 -4.89
CA LEU A 83 2.75 6.02 -4.44
C LEU A 83 3.79 5.69 -3.38
N MET A 84 5.04 6.08 -3.64
CA MET A 84 6.12 5.94 -2.68
C MET A 84 6.22 7.17 -1.80
N VAL A 85 6.29 6.93 -0.49
CA VAL A 85 6.47 7.98 0.51
C VAL A 85 7.82 7.78 1.17
N THR A 86 8.65 8.81 1.13
CA THR A 86 9.97 8.77 1.77
C THR A 86 10.02 9.74 2.94
N ALA A 87 10.71 9.35 4.00
CA ALA A 87 10.95 10.23 5.13
C ALA A 87 12.27 10.96 4.99
#